data_7bb8ea344fe310641a1ff57b55e65ecf
#
_entry.id   7bb8ea344fe310641a1ff57b55e65ecf
#
_cell.length_a   1.000
_cell.length_b   1.000
_cell.length_c   1.000
_cell.angle_alpha   90.00
_cell.angle_beta   90.00
_cell.angle_gamma   90.00
#
_symmetry.space_group_name_H-M   'P 1'
#
loop_
_entity.id
_entity.type
_entity.pdbx_description
1 polymer ?
#
loop_
_entity_poly.entity_id
_entity_poly.type
_entity_poly.pdbx_seq_one_letter_code
_entity_poly.pdbx_strand_id
1 'polypeptide(L)'
;MIIHEYDPHTQPMIDLAAFYGPKKRLLDKCLILFSKEIHDHLLSRYDCAVVGHIGACNGVTPIYRFDLDGEPVAFYLSAIGSAIASGSCYEVHWQTGATKFLMFGSCGSLDGEATRGKYIVPTEAYRGEGASYYYAPPADYITIRTADQVAAIFDALGAPYVQGRVWTTDSMLRETAGLGQRRRAEGCLAVEMELAGVQALCDFYGLTLYDFLEAGDVLAESGYDADGLPSANHDLG
;
A
#
# COMPACT_ATOMS: atom_id res chain seq x y z
N MET A 1 10.89 -23.12 -4.66
CA MET A 1 10.68 -22.12 -3.59
C MET A 1 10.21 -20.84 -4.26
N ILE A 2 9.45 -20.02 -3.59
CA ILE A 2 8.87 -18.78 -4.16
C ILE A 2 9.90 -17.85 -4.80
N ILE A 3 11.13 -17.86 -4.37
CA ILE A 3 12.25 -17.11 -4.96
C ILE A 3 12.59 -17.47 -6.41
N HIS A 4 11.92 -18.46 -7.00
CA HIS A 4 12.11 -18.92 -8.39
C HIS A 4 10.94 -18.52 -9.30
N GLU A 5 9.95 -17.75 -8.78
CA GLU A 5 8.71 -17.44 -9.50
C GLU A 5 8.82 -16.15 -10.39
N TYR A 6 9.95 -15.43 -10.33
CA TYR A 6 10.17 -14.26 -11.16
C TYR A 6 10.43 -14.65 -12.62
N ASP A 7 9.46 -14.34 -13.48
CA ASP A 7 9.58 -14.54 -14.93
C ASP A 7 9.21 -13.25 -15.71
N PRO A 8 10.19 -12.40 -16.04
CA PRO A 8 9.94 -11.18 -16.78
C PRO A 8 9.85 -11.40 -18.31
N HIS A 9 10.00 -12.63 -18.81
CA HIS A 9 10.18 -12.92 -20.23
C HIS A 9 8.94 -13.48 -20.91
N THR A 10 8.02 -14.10 -20.16
CA THR A 10 6.81 -14.67 -20.72
C THR A 10 5.57 -13.85 -20.33
N GLN A 11 4.54 -13.92 -21.16
CA GLN A 11 3.29 -13.19 -20.91
C GLN A 11 2.39 -13.96 -19.94
N PRO A 12 1.63 -13.27 -19.09
CA PRO A 12 0.59 -13.90 -18.28
C PRO A 12 -0.40 -14.68 -19.13
N MET A 13 -0.82 -15.86 -18.68
CA MET A 13 -1.86 -16.64 -19.34
C MET A 13 -3.25 -16.05 -19.17
N ILE A 14 -3.44 -15.24 -18.11
CA ILE A 14 -4.71 -14.54 -17.85
C ILE A 14 -4.68 -13.19 -18.57
N ASP A 15 -5.68 -12.98 -19.44
CA ASP A 15 -5.87 -11.72 -20.15
C ASP A 15 -6.99 -10.91 -19.49
N LEU A 16 -6.63 -9.75 -18.93
CA LEU A 16 -7.62 -8.84 -18.32
C LEU A 16 -8.62 -8.28 -19.33
N ALA A 17 -8.28 -8.25 -20.62
CA ALA A 17 -9.22 -7.84 -21.66
C ALA A 17 -10.44 -8.77 -21.73
N ALA A 18 -10.29 -10.05 -21.40
CA ALA A 18 -11.39 -11.00 -21.34
C ALA A 18 -12.40 -10.71 -20.21
N PHE A 19 -11.94 -10.04 -19.12
CA PHE A 19 -12.76 -9.70 -17.97
C PHE A 19 -13.32 -8.28 -18.04
N TYR A 20 -12.50 -7.31 -18.46
CA TYR A 20 -12.80 -5.88 -18.35
C TYR A 20 -12.86 -5.16 -19.71
N GLY A 21 -12.69 -5.90 -20.81
CA GLY A 21 -12.55 -5.29 -22.13
C GLY A 21 -11.20 -4.59 -22.33
N PRO A 22 -11.05 -3.76 -23.37
CA PRO A 22 -9.80 -3.11 -23.68
C PRO A 22 -9.37 -2.14 -22.59
N LYS A 23 -8.04 -2.01 -22.41
CA LYS A 23 -7.44 -1.08 -21.44
C LYS A 23 -7.91 0.34 -21.72
N LYS A 24 -8.35 1.03 -20.65
CA LYS A 24 -8.86 2.40 -20.71
C LYS A 24 -7.79 3.44 -20.37
N ARG A 25 -8.09 4.71 -20.68
CA ARG A 25 -7.28 5.88 -20.32
C ARG A 25 -8.21 7.00 -19.88
N LEU A 26 -8.72 6.93 -18.65
CA LEU A 26 -9.70 7.87 -18.10
C LEU A 26 -9.03 8.94 -17.24
N LEU A 27 -7.96 8.58 -16.54
CA LEU A 27 -7.27 9.42 -15.55
C LEU A 27 -5.85 8.86 -15.28
N ASP A 28 -5.02 9.59 -14.52
CA ASP A 28 -3.62 9.24 -14.26
C ASP A 28 -3.35 8.90 -12.77
N LYS A 29 -4.22 9.31 -11.86
CA LYS A 29 -4.01 9.26 -10.41
C LYS A 29 -5.02 8.37 -9.73
N CYS A 30 -4.58 7.54 -8.76
CA CYS A 30 -5.46 6.70 -7.97
C CYS A 30 -5.01 6.60 -6.51
N LEU A 31 -5.97 6.64 -5.58
CA LEU A 31 -5.75 6.37 -4.16
C LEU A 31 -6.08 4.90 -3.86
N ILE A 32 -5.17 4.21 -3.18
CA ILE A 32 -5.37 2.87 -2.62
C ILE A 32 -5.67 3.05 -1.14
N LEU A 33 -6.89 2.74 -0.72
CA LEU A 33 -7.37 2.96 0.63
C LEU A 33 -7.54 1.62 1.35
N PHE A 34 -7.18 1.57 2.64
CA PHE A 34 -7.42 0.43 3.53
C PHE A 34 -8.42 0.77 4.65
N SER A 35 -8.75 2.05 4.83
CA SER A 35 -9.75 2.51 5.79
C SER A 35 -11.10 2.72 5.13
N LYS A 36 -12.11 1.99 5.64
CA LYS A 36 -13.51 2.18 5.20
C LYS A 36 -14.00 3.58 5.57
N GLU A 37 -13.55 4.14 6.67
CA GLU A 37 -13.96 5.48 7.12
C GLU A 37 -13.47 6.55 6.15
N ILE A 38 -12.19 6.52 5.75
CA ILE A 38 -11.64 7.43 4.74
C ILE A 38 -12.38 7.26 3.40
N HIS A 39 -12.64 6.01 3.00
CA HIS A 39 -13.41 5.71 1.79
C HIS A 39 -14.81 6.34 1.85
N ASP A 40 -15.55 6.15 2.93
CA ASP A 40 -16.90 6.70 3.11
C ASP A 40 -16.89 8.23 3.24
N HIS A 41 -15.85 8.79 3.85
CA HIS A 41 -15.64 10.23 3.91
C HIS A 41 -15.50 10.83 2.50
N LEU A 42 -14.68 10.24 1.63
CA LEU A 42 -14.55 10.69 0.24
C LEU A 42 -15.88 10.62 -0.50
N LEU A 43 -16.64 9.52 -0.34
CA LEU A 43 -17.98 9.38 -0.93
C LEU A 43 -18.97 10.43 -0.44
N SER A 44 -18.88 10.85 0.81
CA SER A 44 -19.75 11.89 1.37
C SER A 44 -19.35 13.32 0.98
N ARG A 45 -18.06 13.53 0.74
CA ARG A 45 -17.46 14.87 0.54
C ARG A 45 -17.46 15.31 -0.91
N TYR A 46 -17.37 14.38 -1.85
CA TYR A 46 -17.20 14.64 -3.28
C TYR A 46 -18.32 14.00 -4.11
N ASP A 47 -18.60 14.58 -5.28
CA ASP A 47 -19.46 13.96 -6.28
C ASP A 47 -18.69 12.82 -6.97
N CYS A 48 -18.97 11.58 -6.56
CA CYS A 48 -18.23 10.40 -6.96
C CYS A 48 -19.02 9.59 -7.98
N ALA A 49 -18.35 9.19 -9.06
CA ALA A 49 -18.89 8.29 -10.07
C ALA A 49 -18.15 6.95 -10.09
N VAL A 50 -18.88 5.84 -10.23
CA VAL A 50 -18.27 4.53 -10.46
C VAL A 50 -17.73 4.44 -11.88
N VAL A 51 -16.45 4.15 -12.04
CA VAL A 51 -15.75 4.07 -13.36
C VAL A 51 -15.28 2.67 -13.71
N GLY A 52 -15.34 1.75 -12.77
CA GLY A 52 -14.96 0.34 -12.92
C GLY A 52 -15.21 -0.43 -11.64
N HIS A 53 -14.78 -1.68 -11.63
CA HIS A 53 -14.87 -2.53 -10.44
C HIS A 53 -13.81 -3.62 -10.47
N ILE A 54 -13.32 -3.97 -9.31
CA ILE A 54 -12.46 -5.14 -9.08
C ILE A 54 -13.40 -6.30 -8.81
N GLY A 55 -13.35 -7.33 -9.65
CA GLY A 55 -14.23 -8.49 -9.53
C GLY A 55 -13.51 -9.69 -8.92
N ALA A 56 -14.12 -10.29 -7.89
CA ALA A 56 -13.67 -11.54 -7.31
C ALA A 56 -14.87 -12.47 -7.02
N CYS A 57 -14.62 -13.78 -6.86
CA CYS A 57 -15.66 -14.75 -6.56
C CYS A 57 -16.44 -14.47 -5.27
N ASN A 58 -15.80 -13.73 -4.35
CA ASN A 58 -16.35 -13.38 -3.03
C ASN A 58 -16.94 -11.96 -2.96
N GLY A 59 -17.01 -11.25 -4.09
CA GLY A 59 -17.62 -9.94 -4.15
C GLY A 59 -17.02 -9.02 -5.20
N VAL A 60 -17.53 -7.81 -5.24
CA VAL A 60 -17.13 -6.75 -6.18
C VAL A 60 -16.77 -5.50 -5.40
N THR A 61 -15.61 -4.93 -5.68
CA THR A 61 -15.17 -3.63 -5.12
C THR A 61 -15.29 -2.55 -6.18
N PRO A 62 -16.13 -1.51 -5.98
CA PRO A 62 -16.22 -0.40 -6.93
C PRO A 62 -14.93 0.41 -6.99
N ILE A 63 -14.61 0.89 -8.19
CA ILE A 63 -13.59 1.92 -8.43
C ILE A 63 -14.35 3.22 -8.64
N TYR A 64 -14.14 4.19 -7.76
CA TYR A 64 -14.76 5.51 -7.84
C TYR A 64 -13.81 6.51 -8.48
N ARG A 65 -14.39 7.54 -9.06
CA ARG A 65 -13.70 8.74 -9.52
C ARG A 65 -14.36 9.97 -8.91
N PHE A 66 -13.56 10.94 -8.51
CA PHE A 66 -13.99 12.31 -8.18
C PHE A 66 -13.03 13.32 -8.82
N ASP A 67 -13.40 14.59 -8.83
CA ASP A 67 -12.53 15.68 -9.28
C ASP A 67 -11.96 16.43 -8.07
N LEU A 68 -10.64 16.50 -7.99
CA LEU A 68 -9.91 17.27 -6.99
C LEU A 68 -9.25 18.47 -7.71
N ASP A 69 -9.72 19.67 -7.44
CA ASP A 69 -9.23 20.92 -8.05
C ASP A 69 -9.18 20.88 -9.60
N GLY A 70 -10.17 20.21 -10.21
CA GLY A 70 -10.27 20.05 -11.67
C GLY A 70 -9.48 18.87 -12.24
N GLU A 71 -8.81 18.10 -11.41
CA GLU A 71 -8.05 16.91 -11.81
C GLU A 71 -8.82 15.64 -11.42
N PRO A 72 -9.06 14.71 -12.36
CA PRO A 72 -9.73 13.44 -12.04
C PRO A 72 -8.83 12.50 -11.25
N VAL A 73 -9.33 12.01 -10.13
CA VAL A 73 -8.65 11.06 -9.26
C VAL A 73 -9.55 9.85 -9.02
N ALA A 74 -9.01 8.65 -9.20
CA ALA A 74 -9.72 7.43 -8.80
C ALA A 74 -9.40 7.06 -7.35
N PHE A 75 -10.29 6.27 -6.73
CA PHE A 75 -10.00 5.60 -5.47
C PHE A 75 -10.79 4.30 -5.34
N TYR A 76 -10.29 3.41 -4.51
CA TYR A 76 -10.97 2.16 -4.15
C TYR A 76 -10.54 1.71 -2.75
N LEU A 77 -11.40 0.93 -2.11
CA LEU A 77 -11.09 0.28 -0.84
C LEU A 77 -10.43 -1.07 -1.13
N SER A 78 -9.13 -1.18 -0.86
CA SER A 78 -8.40 -2.43 -1.04
C SER A 78 -8.69 -3.42 0.09
N ALA A 79 -8.65 -4.70 -0.22
CA ALA A 79 -8.48 -5.71 0.81
C ALA A 79 -7.03 -5.76 1.29
N ILE A 80 -6.83 -6.28 2.50
CA ILE A 80 -5.53 -6.37 3.19
C ILE A 80 -4.71 -7.51 2.61
N GLY A 81 -3.41 -7.29 2.46
CA GLY A 81 -2.41 -8.28 2.04
C GLY A 81 -1.85 -8.03 0.64
N SER A 82 -0.54 -8.21 0.50
CA SER A 82 0.24 -7.93 -0.71
C SER A 82 -0.32 -8.55 -1.99
N ALA A 83 -0.77 -9.80 -1.92
CA ALA A 83 -1.26 -10.53 -3.09
C ALA A 83 -2.53 -9.88 -3.68
N ILE A 84 -3.47 -9.46 -2.82
CA ILE A 84 -4.72 -8.84 -3.26
C ILE A 84 -4.49 -7.37 -3.62
N ALA A 85 -3.76 -6.63 -2.81
CA ALA A 85 -3.50 -5.22 -3.06
C ALA A 85 -2.74 -4.99 -4.38
N SER A 86 -1.72 -5.80 -4.67
CA SER A 86 -0.97 -5.71 -5.94
C SER A 86 -1.84 -6.08 -7.15
N GLY A 87 -2.60 -7.19 -7.07
CA GLY A 87 -3.52 -7.58 -8.14
C GLY A 87 -4.56 -6.50 -8.42
N SER A 88 -5.21 -5.99 -7.37
CA SER A 88 -6.19 -4.90 -7.47
C SER A 88 -5.60 -3.62 -8.08
N CYS A 89 -4.38 -3.26 -7.71
CA CYS A 89 -3.67 -2.11 -8.29
C CYS A 89 -3.54 -2.25 -9.83
N TYR A 90 -3.18 -3.44 -10.31
CA TYR A 90 -3.06 -3.68 -11.76
C TYR A 90 -4.42 -3.71 -12.47
N GLU A 91 -5.47 -4.29 -11.87
CA GLU A 91 -6.82 -4.26 -12.41
C GLU A 91 -7.36 -2.81 -12.53
N VAL A 92 -7.08 -1.97 -11.53
CA VAL A 92 -7.44 -0.55 -11.55
C VAL A 92 -6.66 0.20 -12.63
N HIS A 93 -5.34 -0.05 -12.75
CA HIS A 93 -4.53 0.48 -13.84
C HIS A 93 -5.13 0.12 -15.22
N TRP A 94 -5.56 -1.13 -15.40
CA TRP A 94 -6.17 -1.58 -16.65
C TRP A 94 -7.48 -0.83 -16.96
N GLN A 95 -8.35 -0.68 -15.98
CA GLN A 95 -9.69 -0.12 -16.16
C GLN A 95 -9.73 1.40 -16.19
N THR A 96 -8.74 2.09 -15.60
CA THR A 96 -8.73 3.55 -15.50
C THR A 96 -7.63 4.23 -16.28
N GLY A 97 -6.52 3.55 -16.50
CA GLY A 97 -5.30 4.11 -17.07
C GLY A 97 -4.38 4.77 -16.04
N ALA A 98 -4.74 4.76 -14.74
CA ALA A 98 -3.91 5.35 -13.68
C ALA A 98 -2.49 4.79 -13.70
N THR A 99 -1.50 5.66 -13.66
CA THR A 99 -0.07 5.32 -13.63
C THR A 99 0.62 5.79 -12.36
N LYS A 100 -0.04 6.64 -11.56
CA LYS A 100 0.41 7.15 -10.28
C LYS A 100 -0.56 6.71 -9.19
N PHE A 101 -0.04 6.00 -8.22
CA PHE A 101 -0.81 5.48 -7.10
C PHE A 101 -0.29 6.10 -5.81
N LEU A 102 -1.20 6.57 -4.96
CA LEU A 102 -0.92 6.93 -3.58
C LEU A 102 -1.56 5.87 -2.69
N MET A 103 -0.73 5.14 -1.97
CA MET A 103 -1.14 4.16 -0.98
C MET A 103 -0.86 4.70 0.42
N PHE A 104 -1.77 4.51 1.35
CA PHE A 104 -1.55 4.85 2.74
C PHE A 104 -2.47 4.02 3.65
N GLY A 105 -1.98 3.75 4.83
CA GLY A 105 -2.71 2.96 5.82
C GLY A 105 -2.04 2.97 7.18
N SER A 106 -2.64 2.24 8.13
CA SER A 106 -2.06 2.03 9.44
C SER A 106 -0.99 0.92 9.40
N CYS A 107 -0.04 0.99 10.32
CA CYS A 107 1.00 -0.01 10.51
C CYS A 107 1.27 -0.24 12.01
N GLY A 108 1.85 -1.38 12.33
CA GLY A 108 2.41 -1.62 13.66
C GLY A 108 3.78 -0.95 13.81
N SER A 109 3.94 -0.07 14.77
CA SER A 109 5.24 0.55 15.06
C SER A 109 6.19 -0.46 15.71
N LEU A 110 7.40 -0.55 15.20
CA LEU A 110 8.51 -1.29 15.82
C LEU A 110 9.40 -0.41 16.69
N ASP A 111 9.27 0.92 16.57
CA ASP A 111 9.98 1.94 17.36
C ASP A 111 9.01 3.06 17.74
N GLY A 112 8.30 2.86 18.85
CA GLY A 112 7.29 3.81 19.33
C GLY A 112 7.84 5.18 19.73
N GLU A 113 9.13 5.31 20.03
CA GLU A 113 9.74 6.60 20.33
C GLU A 113 9.97 7.40 19.03
N ALA A 114 10.52 6.74 18.01
CA ALA A 114 10.80 7.38 16.72
C ALA A 114 9.51 7.77 15.97
N THR A 115 8.43 6.96 16.07
CA THR A 115 7.22 7.09 15.25
C THR A 115 6.08 7.88 15.90
N ARG A 116 6.13 8.10 17.23
CA ARG A 116 5.05 8.75 17.97
C ARG A 116 4.69 10.12 17.40
N GLY A 117 3.43 10.29 16.96
CA GLY A 117 2.91 11.55 16.41
C GLY A 117 3.54 11.94 15.07
N LYS A 118 4.10 10.99 14.34
CA LYS A 118 4.70 11.21 13.04
C LYS A 118 4.18 10.21 12.03
N TYR A 119 4.11 10.64 10.77
CA TYR A 119 3.98 9.71 9.65
C TYR A 119 5.30 8.98 9.40
N ILE A 120 5.21 7.79 8.84
CA ILE A 120 6.36 6.99 8.45
C ILE A 120 6.43 7.00 6.92
N VAL A 121 7.56 7.44 6.38
CA VAL A 121 7.84 7.41 4.93
C VAL A 121 8.81 6.26 4.67
N PRO A 122 8.35 5.14 4.10
CA PRO A 122 9.19 3.99 3.84
C PRO A 122 10.27 4.29 2.80
N THR A 123 11.51 3.89 3.09
CA THR A 123 12.64 3.97 2.14
C THR A 123 12.90 2.63 1.45
N GLU A 124 12.71 1.53 2.18
CA GLU A 124 12.80 0.16 1.71
C GLU A 124 11.78 -0.70 2.48
N ALA A 125 11.25 -1.72 1.83
CA ALA A 125 10.36 -2.71 2.46
C ALA A 125 11.02 -4.09 2.48
N TYR A 126 11.10 -4.72 3.68
CA TYR A 126 11.47 -6.13 3.78
C TYR A 126 10.38 -7.01 3.18
N ARG A 127 10.77 -7.92 2.32
CA ARG A 127 9.87 -8.80 1.56
C ARG A 127 9.53 -10.07 2.35
N GLY A 128 8.78 -9.91 3.43
CA GLY A 128 8.29 -11.00 4.28
C GLY A 128 6.96 -11.60 3.80
N GLU A 129 6.65 -11.46 2.51
CA GLU A 129 5.41 -11.84 1.85
C GLU A 129 5.71 -12.59 0.54
N GLY A 130 4.69 -13.04 -0.17
CA GLY A 130 4.87 -13.87 -1.37
C GLY A 130 4.73 -13.12 -2.69
N ALA A 131 3.90 -12.08 -2.78
CA ALA A 131 3.51 -11.47 -4.05
C ALA A 131 4.66 -10.79 -4.80
N SER A 132 5.56 -10.11 -4.09
CA SER A 132 6.67 -9.38 -4.70
C SER A 132 7.64 -10.27 -5.48
N TYR A 133 7.72 -11.56 -5.15
CA TYR A 133 8.60 -12.51 -5.83
C TYR A 133 8.13 -12.90 -7.23
N TYR A 134 6.91 -12.57 -7.63
CA TYR A 134 6.43 -12.70 -9.01
C TYR A 134 6.80 -11.51 -9.89
N TYR A 135 7.12 -10.35 -9.29
CA TYR A 135 7.34 -9.09 -9.99
C TYR A 135 8.78 -8.56 -9.90
N ALA A 136 9.59 -9.07 -8.96
CA ALA A 136 10.97 -8.63 -8.77
C ALA A 136 11.91 -9.79 -8.47
N PRO A 137 13.19 -9.73 -8.89
CA PRO A 137 14.19 -10.73 -8.55
C PRO A 137 14.29 -10.96 -7.04
N PRO A 138 14.73 -12.14 -6.58
CA PRO A 138 14.89 -12.43 -5.15
C PRO A 138 15.84 -11.44 -4.46
N ALA A 139 15.36 -10.82 -3.40
CA ALA A 139 16.12 -9.97 -2.51
C ALA A 139 15.37 -9.86 -1.18
N ASP A 140 16.06 -9.50 -0.10
CA ASP A 140 15.43 -9.31 1.21
C ASP A 140 14.60 -8.02 1.26
N TYR A 141 15.03 -6.98 0.56
CA TYR A 141 14.41 -5.66 0.53
C TYR A 141 14.08 -5.21 -0.89
N ILE A 142 13.05 -4.40 -1.00
CA ILE A 142 12.73 -3.62 -2.20
C ILE A 142 12.77 -2.13 -1.88
N THR A 143 13.38 -1.33 -2.77
CA THR A 143 13.54 0.12 -2.60
C THR A 143 12.25 0.86 -2.95
N ILE A 144 11.83 1.81 -2.12
CA ILE A 144 10.69 2.69 -2.38
C ILE A 144 11.22 3.95 -3.06
N ARG A 145 11.08 4.01 -4.39
CA ARG A 145 11.74 5.01 -5.25
C ARG A 145 11.25 6.43 -5.05
N THR A 146 10.06 6.59 -4.47
CA THR A 146 9.41 7.89 -4.26
C THR A 146 9.56 8.43 -2.84
N ALA A 147 10.29 7.74 -1.96
CA ALA A 147 10.44 8.12 -0.55
C ALA A 147 10.84 9.59 -0.36
N ASP A 148 11.88 10.06 -1.08
CA ASP A 148 12.34 11.45 -0.98
C ASP A 148 11.31 12.45 -1.51
N GLN A 149 10.49 12.06 -2.49
CA GLN A 149 9.41 12.91 -3.01
C GLN A 149 8.29 13.04 -1.98
N VAL A 150 7.92 11.94 -1.33
CA VAL A 150 6.91 11.94 -0.24
C VAL A 150 7.42 12.77 0.94
N ALA A 151 8.67 12.58 1.35
CA ALA A 151 9.30 13.38 2.41
C ALA A 151 9.26 14.89 2.10
N ALA A 152 9.61 15.28 0.87
CA ALA A 152 9.55 16.69 0.45
C ALA A 152 8.11 17.27 0.49
N ILE A 153 7.08 16.45 0.24
CA ILE A 153 5.68 16.87 0.41
C ILE A 153 5.37 17.12 1.88
N PHE A 154 5.78 16.22 2.79
CA PHE A 154 5.58 16.41 4.23
C PHE A 154 6.32 17.64 4.76
N ASP A 155 7.55 17.89 4.28
CA ASP A 155 8.28 19.13 4.59
C ASP A 155 7.51 20.37 4.16
N ALA A 156 6.97 20.39 2.94
CA ALA A 156 6.20 21.51 2.42
C ALA A 156 4.87 21.74 3.17
N LEU A 157 4.27 20.67 3.70
CA LEU A 157 3.06 20.71 4.52
C LEU A 157 3.34 21.06 5.99
N GLY A 158 4.59 20.97 6.45
CA GLY A 158 4.98 21.09 7.85
C GLY A 158 4.46 19.92 8.70
N ALA A 159 4.15 18.78 8.09
CA ALA A 159 3.68 17.60 8.78
C ALA A 159 4.86 16.75 9.30
N PRO A 160 4.85 16.32 10.57
CA PRO A 160 5.95 15.57 11.14
C PRO A 160 6.02 14.16 10.56
N TYR A 161 7.20 13.73 10.16
CA TYR A 161 7.44 12.39 9.64
C TYR A 161 8.81 11.84 10.07
N VAL A 162 9.00 10.54 9.83
CA VAL A 162 10.28 9.85 9.93
C VAL A 162 10.47 8.96 8.71
N GLN A 163 11.68 8.90 8.16
CA GLN A 163 12.02 7.98 7.07
C GLN A 163 12.76 6.77 7.61
N GLY A 164 12.45 5.59 7.07
CA GLY A 164 13.16 4.37 7.41
C GLY A 164 12.62 3.13 6.70
N ARG A 165 13.24 2.00 7.00
CA ARG A 165 12.79 0.70 6.50
C ARG A 165 11.48 0.29 7.14
N VAL A 166 10.70 -0.51 6.42
CA VAL A 166 9.52 -1.18 6.96
C VAL A 166 9.59 -2.68 6.66
N TRP A 167 8.74 -3.44 7.32
CA TRP A 167 8.60 -4.87 7.11
C TRP A 167 7.21 -5.18 6.57
N THR A 168 7.12 -5.66 5.33
CA THR A 168 5.88 -6.23 4.78
C THR A 168 5.77 -7.68 5.20
N THR A 169 4.61 -8.09 5.75
CA THR A 169 4.36 -9.47 6.19
C THR A 169 3.03 -10.00 5.67
N ASP A 170 2.96 -11.30 5.35
CA ASP A 170 1.70 -11.98 5.02
C ASP A 170 0.91 -12.43 6.26
N SER A 171 1.49 -12.31 7.47
CA SER A 171 0.86 -12.92 8.64
C SER A 171 1.14 -12.14 9.92
N MET A 172 0.27 -11.18 10.23
CA MET A 172 0.36 -10.40 11.46
C MET A 172 0.36 -11.28 12.73
N LEU A 173 -0.37 -12.40 12.72
CA LEU A 173 -0.40 -13.35 13.85
C LEU A 173 0.91 -14.12 14.04
N ARG A 174 1.87 -13.97 13.12
CA ARG A 174 3.22 -14.56 13.19
C ARG A 174 4.33 -13.51 13.32
N GLU A 175 4.00 -12.28 13.65
CA GLU A 175 4.94 -11.23 14.04
C GLU A 175 5.51 -11.55 15.44
N THR A 176 6.41 -12.52 15.46
CA THR A 176 6.99 -12.98 16.72
C THR A 176 8.03 -12.03 17.27
N ALA A 177 8.26 -12.03 18.58
CA ALA A 177 9.27 -11.19 19.23
C ALA A 177 10.67 -11.33 18.57
N GLY A 178 11.07 -12.54 18.20
CA GLY A 178 12.36 -12.78 17.52
C GLY A 178 12.43 -12.19 16.11
N LEU A 179 11.31 -12.20 15.36
CA LEU A 179 11.24 -11.53 14.05
C LEU A 179 11.27 -10.02 14.22
N GLY A 180 10.47 -9.47 15.15
CA GLY A 180 10.45 -8.05 15.46
C GLY A 180 11.83 -7.53 15.88
N GLN A 181 12.54 -8.24 16.77
CA GLN A 181 13.90 -7.90 17.17
C GLN A 181 14.86 -7.85 15.96
N ARG A 182 14.77 -8.83 15.06
CA ARG A 182 15.59 -8.87 13.85
C ARG A 182 15.29 -7.68 12.94
N ARG A 183 14.01 -7.38 12.69
CA ARG A 183 13.61 -6.25 11.84
C ARG A 183 14.04 -4.91 12.43
N ARG A 184 13.93 -4.71 13.76
CA ARG A 184 14.48 -3.53 14.44
C ARG A 184 15.98 -3.40 14.24
N ALA A 185 16.72 -4.51 14.42
CA ALA A 185 18.18 -4.51 14.22
C ALA A 185 18.59 -4.17 12.78
N GLU A 186 17.73 -4.42 11.81
CA GLU A 186 17.89 -4.05 10.41
C GLU A 186 17.41 -2.61 10.10
N GLY A 187 16.90 -1.89 11.08
CA GLY A 187 16.42 -0.51 10.95
C GLY A 187 14.98 -0.37 10.49
N CYS A 188 14.15 -1.42 10.61
CA CYS A 188 12.73 -1.30 10.34
C CYS A 188 12.02 -0.54 11.46
N LEU A 189 11.28 0.50 11.08
CA LEU A 189 10.47 1.35 11.98
C LEU A 189 9.06 0.81 12.18
N ALA A 190 8.54 0.04 11.21
CA ALA A 190 7.16 -0.42 11.21
C ALA A 190 7.01 -1.78 10.50
N VAL A 191 5.84 -2.40 10.73
CA VAL A 191 5.37 -3.57 10.00
C VAL A 191 4.00 -3.28 9.41
N GLU A 192 3.79 -3.70 8.16
CA GLU A 192 2.57 -3.57 7.39
C GLU A 192 2.40 -4.80 6.48
N MET A 193 1.39 -4.86 5.61
CA MET A 193 1.06 -6.10 4.90
C MET A 193 1.04 -5.97 3.36
N GLU A 194 1.37 -4.82 2.74
CA GLU A 194 1.11 -4.58 1.31
C GLU A 194 2.29 -4.05 0.51
N LEU A 195 3.10 -3.18 1.11
CA LEU A 195 4.01 -2.29 0.38
C LEU A 195 4.98 -3.01 -0.54
N ALA A 196 5.63 -4.09 -0.08
CA ALA A 196 6.61 -4.79 -0.90
C ALA A 196 5.98 -5.37 -2.18
N GLY A 197 4.78 -5.96 -2.09
CA GLY A 197 4.09 -6.51 -3.24
C GLY A 197 3.60 -5.46 -4.22
N VAL A 198 3.01 -4.37 -3.72
CA VAL A 198 2.51 -3.27 -4.58
C VAL A 198 3.66 -2.52 -5.24
N GLN A 199 4.77 -2.26 -4.51
CA GLN A 199 5.97 -1.64 -5.08
C GLN A 199 6.59 -2.50 -6.18
N ALA A 200 6.72 -3.81 -5.94
CA ALA A 200 7.29 -4.73 -6.93
C ALA A 200 6.44 -4.76 -8.21
N LEU A 201 5.12 -4.83 -8.08
CA LEU A 201 4.19 -4.75 -9.21
C LEU A 201 4.32 -3.41 -9.94
N CYS A 202 4.34 -2.29 -9.24
CA CYS A 202 4.48 -0.97 -9.85
C CYS A 202 5.79 -0.86 -10.62
N ASP A 203 6.91 -1.31 -10.07
CA ASP A 203 8.20 -1.32 -10.75
C ASP A 203 8.17 -2.18 -12.02
N PHE A 204 7.54 -3.37 -11.95
CA PHE A 204 7.44 -4.29 -13.08
C PHE A 204 6.65 -3.73 -14.27
N TYR A 205 5.56 -3.01 -13.99
CA TYR A 205 4.71 -2.42 -15.03
C TYR A 205 5.01 -0.95 -15.33
N GLY A 206 6.07 -0.37 -14.77
CA GLY A 206 6.46 1.02 -14.99
C GLY A 206 5.47 2.03 -14.42
N LEU A 207 4.83 1.67 -13.30
CA LEU A 207 3.91 2.53 -12.54
C LEU A 207 4.67 3.24 -11.41
N THR A 208 4.11 4.32 -10.91
CA THR A 208 4.67 5.07 -9.79
C THR A 208 3.82 4.87 -8.54
N LEU A 209 4.43 4.37 -7.46
CA LEU A 209 3.82 4.26 -6.15
C LEU A 209 4.38 5.34 -5.22
N TYR A 210 3.50 6.06 -4.56
CA TYR A 210 3.79 6.93 -3.41
C TYR A 210 3.19 6.26 -2.19
N ASP A 211 3.94 6.21 -1.08
CA ASP A 211 3.48 5.54 0.13
C ASP A 211 3.88 6.29 1.39
N PHE A 212 3.00 6.32 2.36
CA PHE A 212 3.27 6.70 3.74
C PHE A 212 2.34 5.93 4.69
N LEU A 213 2.77 5.79 5.94
CA LEU A 213 2.07 5.01 6.93
C LEU A 213 1.82 5.84 8.19
N GLU A 214 0.78 5.47 8.93
CA GLU A 214 0.49 5.98 10.27
C GLU A 214 0.62 4.84 11.29
N ALA A 215 1.33 5.08 12.39
CA ALA A 215 1.45 4.10 13.46
C ALA A 215 0.12 3.94 14.19
N GLY A 216 -0.53 2.78 14.01
CA GLY A 216 -1.80 2.44 14.67
C GLY A 216 -1.61 1.77 16.02
N ASP A 217 -0.55 1.00 16.19
CA ASP A 217 -0.21 0.26 17.42
C ASP A 217 1.30 0.16 17.58
N VAL A 218 1.75 -0.30 18.75
CA VAL A 218 3.18 -0.47 19.03
C VAL A 218 3.46 -1.91 19.42
N LEU A 219 4.33 -2.56 18.62
CA LEU A 219 4.88 -3.89 18.92
C LEU A 219 6.20 -3.72 19.68
N ALA A 220 6.12 -3.42 20.98
CA ALA A 220 7.31 -3.23 21.81
C ALA A 220 7.97 -4.57 22.20
N GLU A 221 9.26 -4.52 22.59
CA GLU A 221 9.93 -5.70 23.13
C GLU A 221 9.27 -6.21 24.43
N SER A 222 8.65 -5.28 25.21
CA SER A 222 7.92 -5.58 26.44
C SER A 222 6.54 -6.20 26.21
N GLY A 223 6.03 -6.22 24.98
CA GLY A 223 4.72 -6.73 24.60
C GLY A 223 3.98 -5.86 23.60
N TYR A 224 2.76 -6.26 23.30
CA TYR A 224 1.85 -5.56 22.40
C TYR A 224 1.13 -4.43 23.17
N ASP A 225 1.21 -3.20 22.64
CA ASP A 225 0.49 -2.04 23.14
C ASP A 225 -0.53 -1.58 22.09
N ALA A 226 -1.80 -1.80 22.41
CA ALA A 226 -2.94 -1.46 21.56
C ALA A 226 -3.48 -0.04 21.79
N ASP A 227 -2.92 0.71 22.75
CA ASP A 227 -3.44 2.05 23.10
C ASP A 227 -3.28 3.08 21.96
N GLY A 228 -2.48 2.75 20.95
CA GLY A 228 -2.36 3.54 19.73
C GLY A 228 -3.23 3.04 18.58
N LEU A 229 -3.90 1.87 18.71
CA LEU A 229 -4.92 1.51 17.74
C LEU A 229 -5.99 2.60 17.80
N PRO A 230 -6.28 3.28 16.72
CA PRO A 230 -7.49 4.07 16.66
C PRO A 230 -8.59 3.12 17.10
N SER A 231 -9.33 3.46 18.15
CA SER A 231 -10.63 2.83 18.42
C SER A 231 -11.31 2.71 17.05
N ALA A 232 -12.11 1.72 16.78
CA ALA A 232 -12.69 1.46 15.45
C ALA A 232 -13.25 2.70 14.70
N ASN A 233 -13.12 3.84 15.25
CA ASN A 233 -13.28 5.19 14.79
C ASN A 233 -11.87 5.78 14.60
N HIS A 234 -11.34 5.68 13.36
CA HIS A 234 -10.27 6.56 12.91
C HIS A 234 -10.83 7.98 12.97
N ASP A 235 -10.56 8.67 14.07
CA ASP A 235 -10.90 10.08 14.19
C ASP A 235 -10.01 10.81 13.18
N LEU A 236 -10.62 11.18 12.06
CA LEU A 236 -10.03 12.08 11.07
C LEU A 236 -10.01 13.48 11.70
N GLY A 237 -9.15 13.67 12.74
CA GLY A 237 -8.98 14.93 13.43
C GLY A 237 -8.68 16.11 12.51
#